data_c05870770baa891955d609fa21cc0dde
#
_entry.id   c05870770baa891955d609fa21cc0dde
#
_cell.length_a   1.000
_cell.length_b   1.000
_cell.length_c   1.000
_cell.angle_alpha   90.00
_cell.angle_beta   90.00
_cell.angle_gamma   90.00
#
_symmetry.space_group_name_H-M   'P 1'
#
loop_
_entity.id
_entity.type
_entity.pdbx_description
1 polymer ?
#
loop_
_entity_poly.entity_id
_entity_poly.type
_entity_poly.pdbx_seq_one_letter_code
_entity_poly.pdbx_strand_id
1 'polypeptide(L)'
;MSFGGGMLKGLAMTARNFVGSYFDKKRLVTVQYPEERLVPKENFRNVPFLVYDGDADTGLRCTACKICEQECPPQCIYIELLTDEKGISKKKPKVFDIDFTVCMNCGICAEVCPFDAIKMDSVYELASTERFHAQLANKERLAKSNDYYHQIKRTEATAVDERLAAKKKPPPAVAAAPVKAAAPVAPATPAPPVTTPTETKG
;
A
#
# COMPACT_ATOMS: atom_id res chain seq x y z
N MET A 1 8.96 52.82 14.34
CA MET A 1 8.28 51.47 14.50
C MET A 1 7.34 51.61 15.67
N SER A 2 6.02 51.56 15.45
CA SER A 2 5.01 51.71 16.50
C SER A 2 5.02 50.46 17.39
N PHE A 3 5.65 50.55 18.54
CA PHE A 3 5.72 49.51 19.56
C PHE A 3 4.30 49.34 20.12
N GLY A 4 3.60 48.26 19.75
CA GLY A 4 2.23 47.96 20.19
C GLY A 4 1.23 47.69 19.07
N GLY A 5 1.46 48.20 17.86
CA GLY A 5 0.55 47.95 16.72
C GLY A 5 0.45 46.49 16.30
N GLY A 6 1.52 45.70 16.46
CA GLY A 6 1.52 44.26 16.23
C GLY A 6 0.69 43.48 17.24
N MET A 7 0.77 43.86 18.53
CA MET A 7 -0.03 43.24 19.59
C MET A 7 -1.53 43.49 19.39
N LEU A 8 -1.92 44.73 19.06
CA LEU A 8 -3.32 45.06 18.76
C LEU A 8 -3.84 44.30 17.54
N LYS A 9 -3.04 44.18 16.48
CA LYS A 9 -3.39 43.35 15.32
C LYS A 9 -3.57 41.87 15.67
N GLY A 10 -2.66 41.32 16.47
CA GLY A 10 -2.77 39.92 16.93
C GLY A 10 -4.04 39.69 17.77
N LEU A 11 -4.28 40.62 18.74
CA LEU A 11 -5.48 40.56 19.59
C LEU A 11 -6.79 40.68 18.76
N ALA A 12 -6.82 41.60 17.81
CA ALA A 12 -7.95 41.75 16.91
C ALA A 12 -8.21 40.48 16.06
N MET A 13 -7.17 39.79 15.61
CA MET A 13 -7.29 38.56 14.85
C MET A 13 -7.84 37.41 15.72
N THR A 14 -7.32 37.25 16.95
CA THR A 14 -7.85 36.25 17.89
C THR A 14 -9.30 36.54 18.31
N ALA A 15 -9.64 37.79 18.58
CA ALA A 15 -11.02 38.18 18.88
C ALA A 15 -11.94 37.92 17.71
N ARG A 16 -11.53 38.25 16.48
CA ARG A 16 -12.31 37.92 15.26
C ARG A 16 -12.54 36.40 15.09
N ASN A 17 -11.51 35.59 15.35
CA ASN A 17 -11.62 34.13 15.26
C ASN A 17 -12.53 33.60 16.37
N PHE A 18 -12.41 34.11 17.58
CA PHE A 18 -13.26 33.73 18.71
C PHE A 18 -14.73 34.02 18.41
N VAL A 19 -15.06 35.27 18.07
CA VAL A 19 -16.45 35.65 17.72
C VAL A 19 -16.95 34.89 16.51
N GLY A 20 -16.13 34.75 15.47
CA GLY A 20 -16.49 34.01 14.25
C GLY A 20 -16.79 32.53 14.48
N SER A 21 -16.19 31.89 15.48
CA SER A 21 -16.44 30.48 15.80
C SER A 21 -17.86 30.21 16.33
N TYR A 22 -18.54 31.21 16.88
CA TYR A 22 -19.93 31.09 17.32
C TYR A 22 -20.95 31.12 16.16
N PHE A 23 -20.61 31.81 15.06
CA PHE A 23 -21.52 32.05 13.96
C PHE A 23 -21.26 31.17 12.74
N ASP A 24 -20.03 30.70 12.56
CA ASP A 24 -19.64 29.92 11.38
C ASP A 24 -19.03 28.57 11.76
N LYS A 25 -19.86 27.51 11.70
CA LYS A 25 -19.44 26.12 11.97
C LYS A 25 -18.36 25.65 11.02
N LYS A 26 -18.24 26.19 9.78
CA LYS A 26 -17.22 25.80 8.80
C LYS A 26 -15.81 26.30 9.16
N ARG A 27 -15.69 27.22 10.09
CA ARG A 27 -14.38 27.69 10.61
C ARG A 27 -13.71 26.69 11.56
N LEU A 28 -14.50 25.81 12.17
CA LEU A 28 -13.99 24.78 13.07
C LEU A 28 -13.49 23.61 12.21
N VAL A 29 -12.22 23.29 12.35
CA VAL A 29 -11.57 22.16 11.65
C VAL A 29 -11.90 20.82 12.34
N THR A 30 -12.43 20.86 13.53
CA THR A 30 -12.77 19.68 14.34
C THR A 30 -14.01 19.00 13.80
N VAL A 31 -13.94 17.68 13.68
CA VAL A 31 -15.08 16.78 13.33
C VAL A 31 -15.58 16.16 14.62
N GLN A 32 -16.89 16.14 14.80
CA GLN A 32 -17.53 15.56 15.99
C GLN A 32 -17.68 14.04 15.84
N TYR A 33 -16.54 13.35 15.95
CA TYR A 33 -16.57 11.89 15.95
C TYR A 33 -17.15 11.36 17.28
N PRO A 34 -18.06 10.36 17.31
CA PRO A 34 -18.44 9.47 16.19
C PRO A 34 -19.69 9.92 15.39
N GLU A 35 -20.34 11.03 15.75
CA GLU A 35 -21.57 11.53 15.10
C GLU A 35 -21.30 11.96 13.66
N GLU A 36 -20.15 12.61 13.43
CA GLU A 36 -19.66 12.96 12.11
C GLU A 36 -18.38 12.18 11.81
N ARG A 37 -18.35 11.52 10.66
CA ARG A 37 -17.16 10.78 10.20
C ARG A 37 -16.41 11.58 9.15
N LEU A 38 -15.10 11.62 9.31
CA LEU A 38 -14.22 12.21 8.31
C LEU A 38 -14.24 11.36 7.04
N VAL A 39 -14.52 11.98 5.89
CA VAL A 39 -14.33 11.33 4.59
C VAL A 39 -12.84 11.44 4.22
N PRO A 40 -12.10 10.31 4.15
CA PRO A 40 -10.69 10.32 3.81
C PRO A 40 -10.48 10.89 2.41
N LYS A 41 -9.37 11.60 2.20
CA LYS A 41 -8.96 12.06 0.87
C LYS A 41 -8.52 10.86 0.03
N GLU A 42 -8.59 10.98 -1.29
CA GLU A 42 -8.22 9.92 -2.24
C GLU A 42 -6.80 9.35 -2.01
N ASN A 43 -5.84 10.21 -1.63
CA ASN A 43 -4.46 9.80 -1.35
C ASN A 43 -4.24 9.21 0.06
N PHE A 44 -5.31 9.00 0.83
CA PHE A 44 -5.21 8.38 2.13
C PHE A 44 -4.75 6.92 2.01
N ARG A 45 -3.83 6.51 2.90
CA ARG A 45 -3.28 5.15 2.94
C ARG A 45 -3.55 4.56 4.33
N ASN A 46 -4.20 3.40 4.35
CA ASN A 46 -4.37 2.61 5.56
C ASN A 46 -4.06 1.15 5.26
N VAL A 47 -4.92 0.23 5.60
CA VAL A 47 -4.67 -1.20 5.40
C VAL A 47 -4.67 -1.59 3.91
N PRO A 48 -3.82 -2.54 3.50
CA PRO A 48 -3.83 -3.05 2.14
C PRO A 48 -5.03 -3.96 1.87
N PHE A 49 -5.48 -4.00 0.62
CA PHE A 49 -6.51 -4.92 0.12
C PHE A 49 -6.14 -5.45 -1.26
N LEU A 50 -6.77 -6.55 -1.67
CA LEU A 50 -6.56 -7.19 -2.96
C LEU A 50 -7.68 -6.82 -3.93
N VAL A 51 -7.31 -6.41 -5.14
CA VAL A 51 -8.28 -6.07 -6.21
C VAL A 51 -8.59 -7.30 -7.04
N TYR A 52 -9.89 -7.49 -7.33
CA TYR A 52 -10.34 -8.48 -8.30
C TYR A 52 -11.25 -7.84 -9.37
N ASP A 53 -11.21 -8.42 -10.57
CA ASP A 53 -12.03 -8.04 -11.72
C ASP A 53 -13.09 -9.12 -11.95
N GLY A 54 -14.38 -8.77 -11.83
CA GLY A 54 -15.47 -9.73 -11.95
C GLY A 54 -15.68 -10.55 -10.68
N ASP A 55 -15.32 -11.85 -10.69
CA ASP A 55 -15.52 -12.75 -9.56
C ASP A 55 -14.33 -12.76 -8.60
N ALA A 56 -14.60 -12.83 -7.30
CA ALA A 56 -13.56 -12.80 -6.26
C ALA A 56 -12.58 -13.98 -6.34
N ASP A 57 -13.05 -15.18 -6.76
CA ASP A 57 -12.22 -16.38 -6.82
C ASP A 57 -11.38 -16.47 -8.10
N THR A 58 -11.98 -16.12 -9.24
CA THR A 58 -11.34 -16.27 -10.56
C THR A 58 -10.68 -14.99 -11.06
N GLY A 59 -11.21 -13.83 -10.68
CA GLY A 59 -10.80 -12.52 -11.14
C GLY A 59 -9.71 -11.83 -10.32
N LEU A 60 -9.17 -12.49 -9.29
CA LEU A 60 -8.12 -11.89 -8.46
C LEU A 60 -6.88 -11.56 -9.31
N ARG A 61 -6.43 -10.29 -9.28
CA ARG A 61 -5.24 -9.83 -10.02
C ARG A 61 -3.94 -10.42 -9.47
N CYS A 62 -3.93 -10.87 -8.20
CA CYS A 62 -2.76 -11.42 -7.54
C CYS A 62 -2.33 -12.75 -8.14
N THR A 63 -1.04 -12.86 -8.48
CA THR A 63 -0.41 -14.08 -9.04
C THR A 63 0.44 -14.84 -8.02
N ALA A 64 0.38 -14.44 -6.73
CA ALA A 64 1.18 -15.02 -5.64
C ALA A 64 2.70 -15.02 -5.92
N CYS A 65 3.23 -13.95 -6.52
CA CYS A 65 4.66 -13.80 -6.85
C CYS A 65 5.55 -13.56 -5.61
N LYS A 66 4.96 -13.35 -4.42
CA LYS A 66 5.64 -13.15 -3.13
C LYS A 66 6.52 -11.90 -3.01
N ILE A 67 6.55 -11.01 -4.00
CA ILE A 67 7.34 -9.78 -3.94
C ILE A 67 6.91 -8.90 -2.75
N CYS A 68 5.60 -8.70 -2.57
CA CYS A 68 5.07 -7.92 -1.45
C CYS A 68 5.34 -8.54 -0.07
N GLU A 69 5.46 -9.88 0.02
CA GLU A 69 5.86 -10.61 1.24
C GLU A 69 7.34 -10.32 1.56
N GLN A 70 8.22 -10.41 0.56
CA GLN A 70 9.66 -10.18 0.70
C GLN A 70 10.02 -8.73 1.01
N GLU A 71 9.34 -7.78 0.36
CA GLU A 71 9.60 -6.35 0.52
C GLU A 71 8.87 -5.73 1.72
N CYS A 72 8.11 -6.51 2.48
CA CYS A 72 7.39 -6.03 3.66
C CYS A 72 8.34 -5.84 4.84
N PRO A 73 8.61 -4.60 5.34
CA PRO A 73 9.54 -4.37 6.44
C PRO A 73 9.16 -5.10 7.72
N PRO A 74 7.88 -5.06 8.19
CA PRO A 74 7.46 -5.80 9.37
C PRO A 74 7.16 -7.28 9.11
N GLN A 75 7.29 -7.77 7.85
CA GLN A 75 7.02 -9.16 7.46
C GLN A 75 5.64 -9.67 7.90
N CYS A 76 4.62 -8.83 7.75
CA CYS A 76 3.25 -9.11 8.17
C CYS A 76 2.38 -9.78 7.09
N ILE A 77 2.95 -10.10 5.93
CA ILE A 77 2.25 -10.72 4.79
C ILE A 77 2.71 -12.15 4.65
N TYR A 78 1.76 -13.08 4.56
CA TYR A 78 2.02 -14.50 4.34
C TYR A 78 1.29 -14.98 3.10
N ILE A 79 2.01 -15.63 2.17
CA ILE A 79 1.45 -16.06 0.88
C ILE A 79 1.81 -17.52 0.61
N GLU A 80 0.78 -18.35 0.36
CA GLU A 80 0.95 -19.69 -0.18
C GLU A 80 0.44 -19.77 -1.62
N LEU A 81 1.22 -20.40 -2.50
CA LEU A 81 0.83 -20.67 -3.87
C LEU A 81 -0.19 -21.81 -3.94
N LEU A 82 -1.18 -21.66 -4.80
CA LEU A 82 -2.10 -22.76 -5.13
C LEU A 82 -1.37 -23.77 -6.01
N THR A 83 -1.20 -25.01 -5.52
CA THR A 83 -0.59 -26.12 -6.25
C THR A 83 -1.64 -27.17 -6.51
N ASP A 84 -1.72 -27.68 -7.74
CA ASP A 84 -2.59 -28.80 -8.09
C ASP A 84 -2.03 -30.12 -7.56
N GLU A 85 -2.86 -31.17 -7.53
CA GLU A 85 -2.46 -32.54 -7.13
C GLU A 85 -1.26 -33.09 -7.92
N LYS A 86 -1.02 -32.54 -9.11
CA LYS A 86 0.11 -32.89 -9.99
C LYS A 86 1.39 -32.08 -9.71
N GLY A 87 1.43 -31.26 -8.65
CA GLY A 87 2.57 -30.42 -8.31
C GLY A 87 2.74 -29.17 -9.20
N ILE A 88 1.80 -28.89 -10.09
CA ILE A 88 1.86 -27.72 -10.98
C ILE A 88 1.29 -26.52 -10.20
N SER A 89 2.10 -25.49 -10.00
CA SER A 89 1.64 -24.28 -9.32
C SER A 89 0.75 -23.44 -10.25
N LYS A 90 -0.48 -23.20 -9.82
CA LYS A 90 -1.36 -22.21 -10.45
C LYS A 90 -0.87 -20.83 -9.99
N LYS A 91 -0.78 -19.89 -10.91
CA LYS A 91 -0.38 -18.50 -10.62
C LYS A 91 -1.48 -17.74 -9.86
N LYS A 92 -1.89 -18.28 -8.70
CA LYS A 92 -2.90 -17.71 -7.80
C LYS A 92 -2.56 -18.04 -6.35
N PRO A 93 -2.89 -17.18 -5.39
CA PRO A 93 -2.69 -17.49 -3.97
C PRO A 93 -3.75 -18.49 -3.50
N LYS A 94 -3.30 -19.56 -2.83
CA LYS A 94 -4.13 -20.43 -2.01
C LYS A 94 -4.47 -19.73 -0.70
N VAL A 95 -3.43 -19.21 -0.03
CA VAL A 95 -3.51 -18.42 1.19
C VAL A 95 -2.89 -17.06 0.91
N PHE A 96 -3.52 -16.02 1.41
CA PHE A 96 -2.98 -14.65 1.43
C PHE A 96 -3.48 -13.98 2.70
N ASP A 97 -2.61 -13.91 3.69
CA ASP A 97 -2.95 -13.37 5.00
C ASP A 97 -2.10 -12.16 5.32
N ILE A 98 -2.70 -11.15 5.95
CA ILE A 98 -2.01 -9.96 6.45
C ILE A 98 -2.38 -9.75 7.91
N ASP A 99 -1.38 -9.66 8.77
CA ASP A 99 -1.56 -9.27 10.17
C ASP A 99 -1.59 -7.72 10.28
N PHE A 100 -2.78 -7.15 10.45
CA PHE A 100 -2.96 -5.71 10.60
C PHE A 100 -2.43 -5.17 11.93
N THR A 101 -2.18 -6.03 12.93
CA THR A 101 -1.62 -5.60 14.21
C THR A 101 -0.15 -5.24 14.11
N VAL A 102 0.56 -5.80 13.14
CA VAL A 102 1.98 -5.57 12.87
C VAL A 102 2.19 -4.65 11.68
N CYS A 103 1.19 -4.56 10.79
CA CYS A 103 1.25 -3.74 9.59
C CYS A 103 1.39 -2.25 9.94
N MET A 104 2.45 -1.60 9.42
CA MET A 104 2.69 -0.17 9.62
C MET A 104 2.05 0.73 8.56
N ASN A 105 1.20 0.18 7.69
CA ASN A 105 0.47 0.90 6.65
C ASN A 105 1.35 1.73 5.69
N CYS A 106 2.61 1.32 5.49
CA CYS A 106 3.59 2.07 4.70
C CYS A 106 3.28 2.12 3.19
N GLY A 107 2.52 1.14 2.66
CA GLY A 107 2.14 1.08 1.25
C GLY A 107 3.19 0.50 0.31
N ILE A 108 4.37 0.07 0.79
CA ILE A 108 5.43 -0.53 -0.04
C ILE A 108 4.88 -1.71 -0.83
N CYS A 109 4.07 -2.58 -0.20
CA CYS A 109 3.45 -3.72 -0.86
C CYS A 109 2.62 -3.34 -2.09
N ALA A 110 1.94 -2.17 -2.06
CA ALA A 110 1.17 -1.66 -3.19
C ALA A 110 2.08 -1.08 -4.30
N GLU A 111 3.19 -0.46 -3.93
CA GLU A 111 4.12 0.16 -4.87
C GLU A 111 4.96 -0.88 -5.63
N VAL A 112 5.40 -1.95 -4.95
CA VAL A 112 6.23 -3.00 -5.56
C VAL A 112 5.45 -4.01 -6.39
N CYS A 113 4.11 -3.99 -6.34
CA CYS A 113 3.27 -4.97 -7.03
C CYS A 113 3.25 -4.75 -8.55
N PRO A 114 3.84 -5.65 -9.37
CA PRO A 114 3.90 -5.47 -10.83
C PRO A 114 2.56 -5.69 -11.53
N PHE A 115 1.58 -6.29 -10.80
CA PHE A 115 0.26 -6.64 -11.31
C PHE A 115 -0.83 -5.67 -10.86
N ASP A 116 -0.48 -4.64 -10.08
CA ASP A 116 -1.44 -3.71 -9.47
C ASP A 116 -2.56 -4.43 -8.69
N ALA A 117 -2.23 -5.57 -8.08
CA ALA A 117 -3.17 -6.47 -7.42
C ALA A 117 -3.45 -6.09 -5.96
N ILE A 118 -2.51 -5.44 -5.29
CA ILE A 118 -2.64 -4.98 -3.91
C ILE A 118 -2.66 -3.46 -3.89
N LYS A 119 -3.61 -2.87 -3.17
CA LYS A 119 -3.82 -1.43 -3.06
C LYS A 119 -4.11 -1.03 -1.62
N MET A 120 -4.02 0.26 -1.32
CA MET A 120 -4.24 0.78 0.02
C MET A 120 -5.67 1.29 0.17
N ASP A 121 -6.34 0.84 1.22
CA ASP A 121 -7.73 1.20 1.54
C ASP A 121 -7.83 2.56 2.23
N SER A 122 -9.04 3.08 2.29
CA SER A 122 -9.42 4.30 3.01
C SER A 122 -10.14 4.03 4.33
N VAL A 123 -10.35 2.75 4.70
CA VAL A 123 -10.97 2.37 5.98
C VAL A 123 -10.00 2.64 7.11
N TYR A 124 -10.44 3.39 8.13
CA TYR A 124 -9.63 3.75 9.31
C TYR A 124 -10.19 3.23 10.64
N GLU A 125 -11.41 2.73 10.65
CA GLU A 125 -12.05 2.16 11.84
C GLU A 125 -11.68 0.68 11.97
N LEU A 126 -10.49 0.40 12.53
CA LEU A 126 -9.93 -0.94 12.67
C LEU A 126 -9.92 -1.45 14.11
N ALA A 127 -10.51 -0.69 15.05
CA ALA A 127 -10.56 -1.09 16.45
C ALA A 127 -11.35 -2.39 16.61
N SER A 128 -10.79 -3.32 17.37
CA SER A 128 -11.41 -4.60 17.67
C SER A 128 -11.05 -5.06 19.06
N THR A 129 -11.89 -5.91 19.67
CA THR A 129 -11.65 -6.50 20.98
C THR A 129 -10.73 -7.71 20.93
N GLU A 130 -10.57 -8.33 19.74
CA GLU A 130 -9.79 -9.53 19.51
C GLU A 130 -8.68 -9.28 18.49
N ARG A 131 -7.48 -9.75 18.80
CA ARG A 131 -6.32 -9.62 17.93
C ARG A 131 -6.36 -10.61 16.76
N PHE A 132 -6.55 -11.91 17.06
CA PHE A 132 -6.29 -12.96 16.08
C PHE A 132 -7.37 -13.09 15.01
N HIS A 133 -8.65 -13.03 15.39
CA HIS A 133 -9.72 -13.18 14.39
C HIS A 133 -10.08 -11.88 13.69
N ALA A 134 -10.02 -10.76 14.41
CA ALA A 134 -10.43 -9.48 13.87
C ALA A 134 -9.33 -8.75 13.11
N GLN A 135 -8.05 -8.96 13.45
CA GLN A 135 -6.92 -8.22 12.86
C GLN A 135 -6.07 -9.05 11.89
N LEU A 136 -6.21 -10.39 11.91
CA LEU A 136 -5.65 -11.23 10.87
C LEU A 136 -6.62 -11.25 9.67
N ALA A 137 -6.26 -10.56 8.61
CA ALA A 137 -7.08 -10.48 7.41
C ALA A 137 -6.68 -11.57 6.41
N ASN A 138 -7.59 -12.49 6.16
CA ASN A 138 -7.42 -13.54 5.17
C ASN A 138 -7.74 -13.06 3.74
N LYS A 139 -7.44 -13.87 2.75
CA LYS A 139 -7.67 -13.59 1.32
C LYS A 139 -9.10 -13.10 1.04
N GLU A 140 -10.10 -13.72 1.64
CA GLU A 140 -11.52 -13.40 1.40
C GLU A 140 -11.87 -12.01 1.92
N ARG A 141 -11.39 -11.66 3.12
CA ARG A 141 -11.59 -10.33 3.71
C ARG A 141 -10.83 -9.24 2.95
N LEU A 142 -9.66 -9.57 2.41
CA LEU A 142 -8.82 -8.65 1.64
C LEU A 142 -9.35 -8.41 0.23
N ALA A 143 -10.08 -9.38 -0.37
CA ALA A 143 -10.57 -9.28 -1.72
C ALA A 143 -11.69 -8.24 -1.84
N LYS A 144 -11.47 -7.21 -2.65
CA LYS A 144 -12.44 -6.15 -2.96
C LYS A 144 -12.52 -5.92 -4.45
N SER A 145 -13.73 -5.58 -4.93
CA SER A 145 -13.97 -5.39 -6.36
C SER A 145 -13.24 -4.16 -6.90
N ASN A 146 -12.95 -4.17 -8.21
CA ASN A 146 -12.43 -3.00 -8.90
C ASN A 146 -13.39 -1.80 -8.82
N ASP A 147 -14.71 -2.03 -8.76
CA ASP A 147 -15.70 -0.97 -8.57
C ASP A 147 -15.53 -0.28 -7.22
N TYR A 148 -15.28 -1.05 -6.15
CA TYR A 148 -14.95 -0.49 -4.84
C TYR A 148 -13.68 0.36 -4.91
N TYR A 149 -12.64 -0.10 -5.63
CA TYR A 149 -11.42 0.67 -5.82
C TYR A 149 -11.68 2.00 -6.52
N HIS A 150 -12.54 2.02 -7.55
CA HIS A 150 -12.96 3.26 -8.22
C HIS A 150 -13.77 4.20 -7.30
N GLN A 151 -14.52 3.68 -6.34
CA GLN A 151 -15.26 4.51 -5.39
C GLN A 151 -14.34 5.26 -4.43
N ILE A 152 -13.27 4.60 -3.94
CA ILE A 152 -12.35 5.18 -2.94
C ILE A 152 -11.20 5.98 -3.57
N LYS A 153 -10.72 5.57 -4.76
CA LYS A 153 -9.55 6.15 -5.45
C LYS A 153 -9.75 6.24 -6.94
N ARG A 154 -10.65 7.10 -7.34
CA ARG A 154 -11.08 7.21 -8.74
C ARG A 154 -9.95 7.53 -9.72
N THR A 155 -9.07 8.48 -9.38
CA THR A 155 -7.98 8.90 -10.28
C THR A 155 -6.92 7.82 -10.42
N GLU A 156 -6.54 7.18 -9.30
CA GLU A 156 -5.57 6.08 -9.30
C GLU A 156 -6.14 4.85 -10.03
N ALA A 157 -7.40 4.48 -9.79
CA ALA A 157 -8.04 3.32 -10.39
C ALA A 157 -8.15 3.46 -11.92
N THR A 158 -8.54 4.62 -12.44
CA THR A 158 -8.59 4.88 -13.90
C THR A 158 -7.21 4.77 -14.53
N ALA A 159 -6.18 5.37 -13.92
CA ALA A 159 -4.80 5.28 -14.43
C ALA A 159 -4.26 3.84 -14.43
N VAL A 160 -4.65 3.03 -13.43
CA VAL A 160 -4.28 1.60 -13.37
C VAL A 160 -4.97 0.80 -14.47
N ASP A 161 -6.27 1.01 -14.68
CA ASP A 161 -7.03 0.29 -15.70
C ASP A 161 -6.54 0.63 -17.11
N GLU A 162 -6.20 1.89 -17.40
CA GLU A 162 -5.58 2.29 -18.66
C GLU A 162 -4.22 1.60 -18.87
N ARG A 163 -3.40 1.53 -17.82
CA ARG A 163 -2.10 0.84 -17.84
C ARG A 163 -2.24 -0.66 -18.08
N LEU A 164 -3.22 -1.31 -17.45
CA LEU A 164 -3.51 -2.73 -17.65
C LEU A 164 -4.07 -3.00 -19.04
N ALA A 165 -4.93 -2.12 -19.56
CA ALA A 165 -5.44 -2.19 -20.92
C ALA A 165 -4.32 -2.04 -21.96
N ALA A 166 -3.38 -1.12 -21.74
CA ALA A 166 -2.21 -0.95 -22.59
C ALA A 166 -1.30 -2.18 -22.58
N LYS A 167 -1.11 -2.84 -21.42
CA LYS A 167 -0.34 -4.11 -21.31
C LYS A 167 -1.04 -5.30 -21.99
N LYS A 168 -2.36 -5.30 -22.09
CA LYS A 168 -3.13 -6.34 -22.81
C LYS A 168 -3.10 -6.20 -24.33
N LYS A 169 -2.82 -4.98 -24.86
CA LYS A 169 -2.58 -4.80 -26.31
C LYS A 169 -1.22 -5.44 -26.66
N PRO A 170 -1.14 -6.31 -27.72
CA PRO A 170 0.15 -6.80 -28.17
C PRO A 170 1.03 -5.61 -28.53
N PRO A 171 2.32 -5.62 -28.14
CA PRO A 171 3.23 -4.52 -28.49
C PRO A 171 3.23 -4.40 -30.02
N PRO A 172 3.19 -3.15 -30.58
CA PRO A 172 3.44 -2.99 -32.00
C PRO A 172 4.80 -3.64 -32.28
N ALA A 173 4.86 -4.46 -33.34
CA ALA A 173 6.08 -5.19 -33.71
C ALA A 173 7.23 -4.19 -33.89
N VAL A 174 8.00 -4.00 -32.84
CA VAL A 174 9.26 -3.24 -32.92
C VAL A 174 10.23 -4.16 -33.61
N ALA A 175 10.60 -3.79 -34.84
CA ALA A 175 11.65 -4.45 -35.59
C ALA A 175 12.87 -4.66 -34.68
N ALA A 176 13.29 -5.91 -34.56
CA ALA A 176 14.42 -6.31 -33.72
C ALA A 176 15.68 -5.57 -34.19
N ALA A 177 16.13 -4.59 -33.40
CA ALA A 177 17.48 -4.06 -33.55
C ALA A 177 18.47 -5.15 -33.11
N PRO A 178 19.58 -5.40 -33.87
CA PRO A 178 20.51 -6.46 -33.52
C PRO A 178 21.17 -6.17 -32.18
N VAL A 179 21.02 -7.11 -31.25
CA VAL A 179 21.68 -7.09 -29.93
C VAL A 179 23.19 -7.28 -30.17
N LYS A 180 23.94 -6.21 -29.96
CA LYS A 180 25.42 -6.25 -29.96
C LYS A 180 25.84 -7.15 -28.78
N ALA A 181 26.53 -8.24 -29.10
CA ALA A 181 27.04 -9.20 -28.13
C ALA A 181 27.87 -8.50 -27.04
N ALA A 182 27.48 -8.66 -25.79
CA ALA A 182 28.22 -8.18 -24.64
C ALA A 182 29.51 -9.04 -24.49
N ALA A 183 30.63 -8.39 -24.28
CA ALA A 183 31.93 -9.01 -24.02
C ALA A 183 31.90 -9.86 -22.73
N PRO A 184 32.68 -10.96 -22.62
CA PRO A 184 32.66 -11.83 -21.45
C PRO A 184 33.22 -11.10 -20.22
N VAL A 185 32.44 -11.16 -19.12
CA VAL A 185 32.84 -10.64 -17.81
C VAL A 185 33.94 -11.55 -17.23
N ALA A 186 35.07 -10.96 -16.87
CA ALA A 186 36.19 -11.66 -16.21
C ALA A 186 35.75 -12.20 -14.82
N PRO A 187 36.27 -13.35 -14.36
CA PRO A 187 35.92 -13.93 -13.08
C PRO A 187 36.40 -13.07 -11.90
N ALA A 188 35.48 -12.86 -10.95
CA ALA A 188 35.73 -12.10 -9.73
C ALA A 188 36.79 -12.79 -8.86
N THR A 189 37.76 -12.00 -8.39
CA THR A 189 38.81 -12.42 -7.44
C THR A 189 38.16 -12.77 -6.08
N PRO A 190 38.56 -13.89 -5.42
CA PRO A 190 38.04 -14.27 -4.12
C PRO A 190 38.46 -13.28 -3.01
N ALA A 191 37.49 -12.93 -2.14
CA ALA A 191 37.72 -12.06 -1.00
C ALA A 191 38.68 -12.70 0.03
N PRO A 192 39.51 -11.91 0.75
CA PRO A 192 40.42 -12.42 1.77
C PRO A 192 39.68 -12.95 3.00
N PRO A 193 40.22 -13.93 3.74
CA PRO A 193 39.54 -14.55 4.89
C PRO A 193 39.46 -13.58 6.06
N VAL A 194 38.25 -13.56 6.68
CA VAL A 194 37.93 -12.82 7.90
C VAL A 194 38.67 -13.46 9.07
N THR A 195 39.62 -12.73 9.67
CA THR A 195 40.28 -13.13 10.92
C THR A 195 39.36 -12.90 12.11
N THR A 196 39.00 -13.96 12.81
CA THR A 196 38.34 -13.93 14.10
C THR A 196 39.26 -13.37 15.19
N PRO A 197 38.77 -12.47 16.08
CA PRO A 197 39.58 -12.05 17.23
C PRO A 197 39.67 -13.15 18.28
N THR A 198 40.86 -13.45 18.71
CA THR A 198 41.20 -14.39 19.78
C THR A 198 40.71 -13.82 21.14
N GLU A 199 39.93 -14.60 21.89
CA GLU A 199 39.63 -14.31 23.28
C GLU A 199 40.92 -14.34 24.14
N THR A 200 41.20 -13.23 24.78
CA THR A 200 42.18 -13.16 25.87
C THR A 200 41.46 -13.41 27.21
N LYS A 201 41.76 -14.55 27.82
CA LYS A 201 41.49 -14.83 29.26
C LYS A 201 42.40 -13.92 30.08
N GLY A 202 41.81 -13.25 31.08
CA GLY A 202 42.42 -12.55 32.16
C GLY A 202 41.36 -12.22 33.18
#